data_1a21a6bb144c673394a4c417e0ed7510
#
_entry.id   1a21a6bb144c673394a4c417e0ed7510
#
_cell.length_a   1.000
_cell.length_b   1.000
_cell.length_c   1.000
_cell.angle_alpha   90.00
_cell.angle_beta   90.00
_cell.angle_gamma   90.00
#
_symmetry.space_group_name_H-M   'P 1'
#
loop_
_entity.id
_entity.type
_entity.pdbx_description
1 polymer ?
#
loop_
_entity_poly.entity_id
_entity_poly.type
_entity_poly.pdbx_seq_one_letter_code
_entity_poly.pdbx_strand_id
1 'polypeptide(L)'
;MSKRNLTLLTDLYELTMMQGYYEKGQNEKVIFDVFFRQNPCNNGYSVCAGLDQVIDYIKNLHFTYEDVDYLRGLGIFKEDFLHYLSGFHFSGDIYAIPEGTVIFPKEPLLKVIAPIMEAQLVETAILNIINHQSLIATKTSRIVFAANGDGIMEFGLRRAQGPDAGLYGARAAMIGGCVGTSNVLAGQMFDVPVMGTHAHSWIMSFPDEYTAFRTYAEMYPDNCTLLVDTYDTLKSGVPNAIRVFREFKDSGKPLNKYGIRLDSGDLAYLSKEARKMLDDAGFPEATICASNDLDEFLLHDLKMQGAAIDSWGVGTNLITSKDCPSFGGVYKLAAIQNEEGEFVPKIKISENTEKITNPGNKTIYRIYEKESGKIKADLICFADEVIDTEQDLLLFDPIETWKKTKLSGDTYTVREILVPVFKNGECIYKSPTLKEIASYCCSEKDTLWDETKRLFYPHRVYVDLSKKLYDVKKSLLDQMNMTD
;
A
#
# COMPACT_ATOMS: atom_id res chain seq x y z
N MET A 1 8.05 8.20 -20.76
CA MET A 1 6.62 8.57 -20.94
C MET A 1 6.48 10.03 -20.59
N SER A 2 5.74 10.83 -21.38
CA SER A 2 5.33 12.15 -20.92
C SER A 2 4.54 11.96 -19.62
N LYS A 3 4.92 12.66 -18.55
CA LYS A 3 4.14 12.63 -17.30
C LYS A 3 2.73 13.09 -17.63
N ARG A 4 1.75 12.21 -17.42
CA ARG A 4 0.34 12.53 -17.68
C ARG A 4 -0.08 13.61 -16.68
N ASN A 5 -0.61 14.72 -17.17
CA ASN A 5 -1.24 15.72 -16.30
C ASN A 5 -2.52 15.12 -15.72
N LEU A 6 -2.61 15.06 -14.40
CA LEU A 6 -3.76 14.50 -13.65
C LEU A 6 -4.60 15.61 -12.98
N THR A 7 -4.46 16.86 -13.39
CA THR A 7 -5.17 18.00 -12.78
C THR A 7 -6.70 17.84 -12.83
N LEU A 8 -7.24 17.26 -13.91
CA LEU A 8 -8.65 16.95 -14.02
C LEU A 8 -9.06 15.58 -13.42
N LEU A 9 -8.14 14.86 -12.77
CA LEU A 9 -8.48 13.67 -11.96
C LEU A 9 -9.08 14.12 -10.62
N THR A 10 -10.26 14.73 -10.70
CA THR A 10 -10.99 15.28 -9.56
C THR A 10 -12.49 15.06 -9.75
N ASP A 11 -13.25 15.03 -8.67
CA ASP A 11 -14.69 14.98 -8.72
C ASP A 11 -15.28 16.38 -9.04
N LEU A 12 -16.39 16.44 -9.74
CA LEU A 12 -16.99 17.70 -10.14
C LEU A 12 -17.29 18.65 -8.97
N TYR A 13 -17.67 18.11 -7.82
CA TYR A 13 -18.00 18.92 -6.64
C TYR A 13 -16.80 19.74 -6.13
N GLU A 14 -15.57 19.27 -6.33
CA GLU A 14 -14.35 19.99 -5.97
C GLU A 14 -14.30 21.34 -6.71
N LEU A 15 -14.48 21.31 -8.02
CA LEU A 15 -14.44 22.51 -8.87
C LEU A 15 -15.66 23.42 -8.63
N THR A 16 -16.85 22.86 -8.39
CA THR A 16 -18.04 23.68 -8.09
C THR A 16 -17.95 24.36 -6.72
N MET A 17 -17.37 23.68 -5.72
CA MET A 17 -17.07 24.29 -4.42
C MET A 17 -15.98 25.37 -4.55
N MET A 18 -14.91 25.10 -5.31
CA MET A 18 -13.85 26.09 -5.58
C MET A 18 -14.43 27.36 -6.20
N GLN A 19 -15.33 27.26 -7.21
CA GLN A 19 -16.02 28.44 -7.76
C GLN A 19 -16.82 29.16 -6.69
N GLY A 20 -17.51 28.43 -5.82
CA GLY A 20 -18.25 29.01 -4.70
C GLY A 20 -17.34 29.82 -3.74
N TYR A 21 -16.20 29.26 -3.37
CA TYR A 21 -15.20 29.95 -2.55
C TYR A 21 -14.64 31.18 -3.27
N TYR A 22 -14.28 31.04 -4.54
CA TYR A 22 -13.77 32.14 -5.36
C TYR A 22 -14.75 33.32 -5.42
N GLU A 23 -16.03 33.07 -5.67
CA GLU A 23 -17.07 34.10 -5.75
C GLU A 23 -17.34 34.79 -4.40
N LYS A 24 -17.11 34.10 -3.30
CA LYS A 24 -17.29 34.65 -1.95
C LYS A 24 -16.02 35.28 -1.37
N GLY A 25 -14.90 35.23 -2.10
CA GLY A 25 -13.61 35.71 -1.65
C GLY A 25 -13.06 34.89 -0.48
N GLN A 26 -13.50 33.63 -0.33
CA GLN A 26 -13.02 32.70 0.70
C GLN A 26 -11.72 32.05 0.23
N ASN A 27 -10.62 32.40 0.86
CA ASN A 27 -9.31 31.80 0.55
C ASN A 27 -8.44 31.63 1.80
N GLU A 28 -9.08 31.48 2.95
CA GLU A 28 -8.41 31.21 4.21
C GLU A 28 -7.60 29.90 4.11
N LYS A 29 -6.49 29.86 4.84
CA LYS A 29 -5.75 28.60 4.98
C LYS A 29 -6.56 27.60 5.81
N VAL A 30 -6.58 26.38 5.36
CA VAL A 30 -7.29 25.28 6.02
C VAL A 30 -6.35 24.09 6.24
N ILE A 31 -6.78 23.19 7.12
CA ILE A 31 -6.12 21.92 7.37
C ILE A 31 -7.09 20.80 7.02
N PHE A 32 -6.66 19.93 6.11
CA PHE A 32 -7.33 18.66 5.83
C PHE A 32 -6.43 17.49 6.20
N ASP A 33 -7.04 16.39 6.68
CA ASP A 33 -6.37 15.14 6.96
C ASP A 33 -6.89 14.01 6.06
N VAL A 34 -5.97 13.23 5.51
CA VAL A 34 -6.24 11.89 4.96
C VAL A 34 -6.13 10.87 6.09
N PHE A 35 -7.13 10.04 6.28
CA PHE A 35 -7.09 8.92 7.22
C PHE A 35 -8.05 7.81 6.78
N PHE A 36 -7.93 6.62 7.35
CA PHE A 36 -8.86 5.52 7.12
C PHE A 36 -9.48 5.05 8.45
N ARG A 37 -10.62 4.34 8.39
CA ARG A 37 -11.40 4.01 9.58
C ARG A 37 -11.17 2.62 10.12
N GLN A 38 -10.89 1.67 9.24
CA GLN A 38 -10.72 0.26 9.57
C GLN A 38 -9.65 -0.35 8.68
N ASN A 39 -8.85 -1.26 9.22
CA ASN A 39 -7.94 -2.03 8.40
C ASN A 39 -8.72 -2.91 7.40
N PRO A 40 -8.28 -3.00 6.13
CA PRO A 40 -8.88 -3.93 5.18
C PRO A 40 -8.82 -5.37 5.71
N CYS A 41 -9.86 -6.17 5.44
CA CYS A 41 -9.98 -7.57 5.84
C CYS A 41 -9.76 -7.84 7.34
N ASN A 42 -10.08 -6.90 8.21
CA ASN A 42 -9.86 -7.00 9.67
C ASN A 42 -8.39 -7.31 10.05
N ASN A 43 -7.45 -6.82 9.28
CA ASN A 43 -6.02 -6.92 9.59
C ASN A 43 -5.66 -6.21 10.90
N GLY A 44 -4.55 -6.61 11.51
CA GLY A 44 -3.99 -5.92 12.67
C GLY A 44 -3.29 -4.61 12.32
N TYR A 45 -2.86 -4.44 11.06
CA TYR A 45 -2.16 -3.26 10.53
C TYR A 45 -2.40 -3.08 9.05
N SER A 46 -2.03 -1.92 8.52
CA SER A 46 -1.92 -1.64 7.08
C SER A 46 -0.52 -1.10 6.75
N VAL A 47 -0.20 -0.99 5.46
CA VAL A 47 1.07 -0.44 4.96
C VAL A 47 0.78 0.82 4.18
N CYS A 48 1.43 1.94 4.54
CA CYS A 48 1.32 3.21 3.81
C CYS A 48 2.08 3.13 2.49
N ALA A 49 1.42 3.49 1.38
CA ALA A 49 2.04 3.55 0.06
C ALA A 49 1.32 4.57 -0.84
N GLY A 50 2.04 5.08 -1.86
CA GLY A 50 1.50 6.03 -2.85
C GLY A 50 2.04 7.46 -2.72
N LEU A 51 2.84 7.78 -1.70
CA LEU A 51 3.35 9.13 -1.47
C LEU A 51 4.18 9.65 -2.65
N ASP A 52 5.02 8.82 -3.24
CA ASP A 52 5.84 9.22 -4.40
C ASP A 52 4.99 9.66 -5.59
N GLN A 53 3.89 8.94 -5.87
CA GLN A 53 2.93 9.35 -6.91
C GLN A 53 2.16 10.61 -6.54
N VAL A 54 1.82 10.82 -5.25
CA VAL A 54 1.21 12.08 -4.77
C VAL A 54 2.17 13.24 -4.98
N ILE A 55 3.45 13.07 -4.67
CA ILE A 55 4.49 14.10 -4.90
C ILE A 55 4.57 14.46 -6.39
N ASP A 56 4.57 13.46 -7.26
CA ASP A 56 4.57 13.69 -8.71
C ASP A 56 3.30 14.42 -9.19
N TYR A 57 2.13 14.06 -8.64
CA TYR A 57 0.87 14.73 -8.93
C TYR A 57 0.91 16.21 -8.53
N ILE A 58 1.27 16.53 -7.29
CA ILE A 58 1.33 17.92 -6.79
C ILE A 58 2.35 18.76 -7.56
N LYS A 59 3.53 18.22 -7.87
CA LYS A 59 4.55 18.92 -8.68
C LYS A 59 4.10 19.27 -10.08
N ASN A 60 3.19 18.49 -10.65
CA ASN A 60 2.69 18.68 -12.03
C ASN A 60 1.27 19.26 -12.08
N LEU A 61 0.73 19.70 -10.94
CA LEU A 61 -0.63 20.22 -10.81
C LEU A 61 -0.73 21.61 -11.44
N HIS A 62 -1.36 21.69 -12.61
CA HIS A 62 -1.65 22.93 -13.33
C HIS A 62 -2.74 22.68 -14.37
N PHE A 63 -3.61 23.66 -14.60
CA PHE A 63 -4.60 23.58 -15.66
C PHE A 63 -3.98 24.03 -16.99
N THR A 64 -4.05 23.17 -18.00
CA THR A 64 -3.67 23.51 -19.37
C THR A 64 -4.75 24.35 -20.04
N TYR A 65 -4.44 24.93 -21.20
CA TYR A 65 -5.45 25.63 -22.00
C TYR A 65 -6.61 24.69 -22.39
N GLU A 66 -6.28 23.46 -22.77
CA GLU A 66 -7.25 22.43 -23.14
C GLU A 66 -8.14 22.04 -21.93
N ASP A 67 -7.60 21.97 -20.73
CA ASP A 67 -8.37 21.69 -19.50
C ASP A 67 -9.39 22.80 -19.23
N VAL A 68 -8.94 24.07 -19.31
CA VAL A 68 -9.81 25.25 -19.10
C VAL A 68 -10.87 25.34 -20.17
N ASP A 69 -10.53 25.08 -21.45
CA ASP A 69 -11.48 25.11 -22.57
C ASP A 69 -12.53 24.00 -22.44
N TYR A 70 -12.12 22.80 -22.01
CA TYR A 70 -13.06 21.73 -21.71
C TYR A 70 -14.04 22.14 -20.58
N LEU A 71 -13.53 22.70 -19.47
CA LEU A 71 -14.37 23.17 -18.36
C LEU A 71 -15.33 24.28 -18.80
N ARG A 72 -14.90 25.20 -19.70
CA ARG A 72 -15.76 26.22 -20.33
C ARG A 72 -16.90 25.58 -21.11
N GLY A 73 -16.59 24.51 -21.85
CA GLY A 73 -17.58 23.78 -22.64
C GLY A 73 -18.68 23.10 -21.80
N LEU A 74 -18.45 22.86 -20.50
CA LEU A 74 -19.48 22.34 -19.58
C LEU A 74 -20.60 23.36 -19.29
N GLY A 75 -20.34 24.68 -19.49
CA GLY A 75 -21.33 25.74 -19.31
C GLY A 75 -21.78 26.02 -17.89
N ILE A 76 -21.06 25.50 -16.87
CA ILE A 76 -21.39 25.64 -15.43
C ILE A 76 -20.42 26.54 -14.69
N PHE A 77 -19.27 26.88 -15.32
CA PHE A 77 -18.23 27.71 -14.70
C PHE A 77 -18.21 29.11 -15.31
N LYS A 78 -17.98 30.12 -14.46
CA LYS A 78 -17.86 31.53 -14.90
C LYS A 78 -16.47 31.82 -15.46
N GLU A 79 -16.36 32.75 -16.41
CA GLU A 79 -15.09 33.10 -17.07
C GLU A 79 -14.04 33.60 -16.09
N ASP A 80 -14.40 34.38 -15.05
CA ASP A 80 -13.45 34.87 -14.08
C ASP A 80 -12.82 33.74 -13.26
N PHE A 81 -13.62 32.70 -12.91
CA PHE A 81 -13.12 31.51 -12.25
C PHE A 81 -12.24 30.66 -13.18
N LEU A 82 -12.64 30.49 -14.46
CA LEU A 82 -11.83 29.80 -15.47
C LEU A 82 -10.49 30.51 -15.70
N HIS A 83 -10.50 31.84 -15.70
CA HIS A 83 -9.27 32.62 -15.74
C HIS A 83 -8.39 32.40 -14.51
N TYR A 84 -8.97 32.36 -13.31
CA TYR A 84 -8.25 32.00 -12.08
C TYR A 84 -7.57 30.61 -12.20
N LEU A 85 -8.28 29.59 -12.71
CA LEU A 85 -7.74 28.24 -12.89
C LEU A 85 -6.53 28.23 -13.83
N SER A 86 -6.48 29.08 -14.85
CA SER A 86 -5.33 29.14 -15.78
C SER A 86 -4.00 29.55 -15.11
N GLY A 87 -4.06 30.22 -13.96
CA GLY A 87 -2.90 30.60 -13.16
C GLY A 87 -2.71 29.72 -11.91
N PHE A 88 -3.48 28.64 -11.79
CA PHE A 88 -3.47 27.80 -10.57
C PHE A 88 -2.14 27.08 -10.39
N HIS A 89 -1.67 27.08 -9.16
CA HIS A 89 -0.55 26.27 -8.67
C HIS A 89 -0.76 25.96 -7.18
N PHE A 90 -0.22 24.86 -6.71
CA PHE A 90 -0.25 24.51 -5.31
C PHE A 90 0.82 25.28 -4.54
N SER A 91 0.41 26.02 -3.50
CA SER A 91 1.29 26.86 -2.69
C SER A 91 1.37 26.42 -1.22
N GLY A 92 0.67 25.34 -0.87
CA GLY A 92 0.52 24.89 0.51
C GLY A 92 1.68 24.04 1.04
N ASP A 93 1.49 23.59 2.29
CA ASP A 93 2.35 22.62 2.96
C ASP A 93 1.68 21.24 2.94
N ILE A 94 2.47 20.18 2.82
CA ILE A 94 2.02 18.79 2.98
C ILE A 94 2.95 18.08 3.96
N TYR A 95 2.35 17.42 4.92
CA TYR A 95 3.03 16.47 5.81
C TYR A 95 2.45 15.08 5.55
N ALA A 96 3.27 14.05 5.55
CA ALA A 96 2.80 12.69 5.28
C ALA A 96 3.58 11.64 6.06
N ILE A 97 2.97 10.48 6.25
CA ILE A 97 3.66 9.27 6.72
C ILE A 97 4.50 8.73 5.54
N PRO A 98 5.80 8.43 5.72
CA PRO A 98 6.63 7.81 4.69
C PRO A 98 6.09 6.47 4.21
N GLU A 99 6.29 6.17 2.91
CA GLU A 99 5.92 4.87 2.35
C GLU A 99 6.66 3.72 3.04
N GLY A 100 5.99 2.59 3.17
CA GLY A 100 6.50 1.41 3.87
C GLY A 100 6.23 1.42 5.37
N THR A 101 5.82 2.55 5.96
CA THR A 101 5.43 2.61 7.37
C THR A 101 4.20 1.75 7.62
N VAL A 102 4.20 0.95 8.70
CA VAL A 102 2.96 0.32 9.18
C VAL A 102 2.05 1.39 9.78
N ILE A 103 0.76 1.32 9.48
CA ILE A 103 -0.24 2.33 9.85
C ILE A 103 -1.48 1.69 10.45
N PHE A 104 -2.19 2.48 11.26
CA PHE A 104 -3.40 2.02 11.96
C PHE A 104 -4.58 2.95 11.68
N PRO A 105 -5.83 2.49 11.88
CA PRO A 105 -7.03 3.29 11.66
C PRO A 105 -7.05 4.60 12.45
N LYS A 106 -7.58 5.67 11.83
CA LYS A 106 -7.78 7.03 12.38
C LYS A 106 -6.52 7.91 12.46
N GLU A 107 -5.35 7.39 12.12
CA GLU A 107 -4.15 8.18 11.98
C GLU A 107 -4.24 9.13 10.78
N PRO A 108 -3.84 10.40 10.90
CA PRO A 108 -3.64 11.28 9.76
C PRO A 108 -2.45 10.79 8.92
N LEU A 109 -2.72 10.08 7.80
CA LEU A 109 -1.70 9.57 6.88
C LEU A 109 -1.01 10.68 6.10
N LEU A 110 -1.77 11.72 5.79
CA LEU A 110 -1.31 12.90 5.07
C LEU A 110 -2.13 14.10 5.55
N LYS A 111 -1.47 15.22 5.77
CA LYS A 111 -2.06 16.50 6.17
C LYS A 111 -1.72 17.56 5.13
N VAL A 112 -2.74 18.24 4.62
CA VAL A 112 -2.61 19.38 3.72
C VAL A 112 -2.94 20.67 4.49
N ILE A 113 -2.05 21.66 4.43
CA ILE A 113 -2.23 23.01 4.96
C ILE A 113 -2.08 23.99 3.81
N ALA A 114 -3.19 24.49 3.28
CA ALA A 114 -3.18 25.31 2.06
C ALA A 114 -4.38 26.26 2.04
N PRO A 115 -4.42 27.28 1.15
CA PRO A 115 -5.64 27.98 0.82
C PRO A 115 -6.77 27.00 0.47
N ILE A 116 -8.01 27.31 0.90
CA ILE A 116 -9.12 26.33 0.85
C ILE A 116 -9.37 25.77 -0.56
N MET A 117 -9.23 26.60 -1.60
CA MET A 117 -9.42 26.14 -2.97
C MET A 117 -8.36 25.12 -3.40
N GLU A 118 -7.10 25.34 -3.02
CA GLU A 118 -6.00 24.41 -3.30
C GLU A 118 -6.15 23.09 -2.53
N ALA A 119 -6.46 23.21 -1.22
CA ALA A 119 -6.66 22.04 -0.37
C ALA A 119 -7.86 21.20 -0.81
N GLN A 120 -8.91 21.84 -1.36
CA GLN A 120 -10.09 21.13 -1.87
C GLN A 120 -9.80 20.35 -3.14
N LEU A 121 -9.12 20.95 -4.12
CA LEU A 121 -8.88 20.34 -5.44
C LEU A 121 -8.13 19.00 -5.35
N VAL A 122 -7.21 18.87 -4.41
CA VAL A 122 -6.31 17.71 -4.35
C VAL A 122 -6.91 16.46 -3.69
N GLU A 123 -8.12 16.55 -3.10
CA GLU A 123 -8.79 15.47 -2.35
C GLU A 123 -8.85 14.18 -3.16
N THR A 124 -9.54 14.20 -4.30
CA THR A 124 -9.86 12.99 -5.07
C THR A 124 -8.60 12.26 -5.56
N ALA A 125 -7.64 12.99 -6.13
CA ALA A 125 -6.41 12.38 -6.65
C ALA A 125 -5.55 11.77 -5.53
N ILE A 126 -5.36 12.49 -4.41
CA ILE A 126 -4.63 11.97 -3.24
C ILE A 126 -5.29 10.70 -2.73
N LEU A 127 -6.61 10.70 -2.54
CA LEU A 127 -7.34 9.53 -2.04
C LEU A 127 -7.25 8.35 -3.00
N ASN A 128 -7.41 8.58 -4.31
CA ASN A 128 -7.31 7.52 -5.32
C ASN A 128 -5.94 6.83 -5.26
N ILE A 129 -4.87 7.61 -5.19
CA ILE A 129 -3.49 7.14 -5.17
C ILE A 129 -3.19 6.37 -3.87
N ILE A 130 -3.42 7.00 -2.72
CA ILE A 130 -3.10 6.43 -1.40
C ILE A 130 -3.95 5.18 -1.12
N ASN A 131 -5.25 5.22 -1.41
CA ASN A 131 -6.14 4.10 -1.19
C ASN A 131 -5.71 2.87 -1.99
N HIS A 132 -5.44 3.03 -3.30
CA HIS A 132 -5.05 1.90 -4.15
C HIS A 132 -3.72 1.30 -3.71
N GLN A 133 -2.66 2.11 -3.60
CA GLN A 133 -1.34 1.57 -3.31
C GLN A 133 -1.23 1.03 -1.87
N SER A 134 -1.83 1.69 -0.88
CA SER A 134 -1.85 1.17 0.50
C SER A 134 -2.64 -0.13 0.62
N LEU A 135 -3.75 -0.27 -0.11
CA LEU A 135 -4.53 -1.51 -0.16
C LEU A 135 -3.69 -2.68 -0.69
N ILE A 136 -3.03 -2.49 -1.84
CA ILE A 136 -2.25 -3.56 -2.48
C ILE A 136 -0.99 -3.88 -1.68
N ALA A 137 -0.30 -2.89 -1.12
CA ALA A 137 0.84 -3.11 -0.25
C ALA A 137 0.45 -3.90 1.02
N THR A 138 -0.70 -3.57 1.61
CA THR A 138 -1.26 -4.27 2.78
C THR A 138 -1.61 -5.72 2.44
N LYS A 139 -2.35 -5.95 1.35
CA LYS A 139 -2.70 -7.31 0.87
C LYS A 139 -1.45 -8.15 0.62
N THR A 140 -0.47 -7.56 -0.07
CA THR A 140 0.80 -8.24 -0.35
C THR A 140 1.56 -8.58 0.92
N SER A 141 1.62 -7.67 1.89
CA SER A 141 2.29 -7.90 3.18
C SER A 141 1.72 -9.12 3.92
N ARG A 142 0.41 -9.36 3.83
CA ARG A 142 -0.24 -10.56 4.41
C ARG A 142 0.13 -11.84 3.66
N ILE A 143 0.13 -11.78 2.33
CA ILE A 143 0.53 -12.93 1.48
C ILE A 143 2.00 -13.30 1.77
N VAL A 144 2.89 -12.31 1.85
CA VAL A 144 4.30 -12.51 2.21
C VAL A 144 4.45 -13.09 3.61
N PHE A 145 3.67 -12.63 4.57
CA PHE A 145 3.66 -13.22 5.92
C PHE A 145 3.23 -14.69 5.91
N ALA A 146 2.19 -15.04 5.15
CA ALA A 146 1.71 -16.42 5.02
C ALA A 146 2.72 -17.35 4.34
N ALA A 147 3.54 -16.82 3.45
CA ALA A 147 4.60 -17.57 2.76
C ALA A 147 5.77 -17.97 3.69
N ASN A 148 5.87 -17.38 4.87
CA ASN A 148 6.83 -17.73 5.92
C ASN A 148 8.28 -17.86 5.40
N GLY A 149 8.74 -16.84 4.67
CA GLY A 149 10.12 -16.76 4.16
C GLY A 149 10.29 -17.16 2.68
N ASP A 150 9.30 -17.80 2.05
CA ASP A 150 9.36 -18.09 0.63
C ASP A 150 9.14 -16.82 -0.21
N GLY A 151 9.71 -16.80 -1.42
CA GLY A 151 9.57 -15.67 -2.34
C GLY A 151 8.16 -15.56 -2.95
N ILE A 152 7.57 -14.38 -2.89
CA ILE A 152 6.30 -14.05 -3.57
C ILE A 152 6.59 -13.22 -4.81
N MET A 153 6.10 -13.67 -5.96
CA MET A 153 6.13 -12.96 -7.25
C MET A 153 4.75 -12.40 -7.58
N GLU A 154 4.68 -11.14 -7.99
CA GLU A 154 3.44 -10.51 -8.44
C GLU A 154 3.15 -10.88 -9.91
N PHE A 155 2.08 -11.64 -10.17
CA PHE A 155 1.66 -12.13 -11.48
C PHE A 155 0.27 -11.65 -11.92
N GLY A 156 -0.19 -10.52 -11.37
CA GLY A 156 -1.57 -10.05 -11.49
C GLY A 156 -1.86 -9.08 -12.64
N LEU A 157 -0.85 -8.59 -13.39
CA LEU A 157 -1.01 -7.53 -14.40
C LEU A 157 -2.29 -7.68 -15.27
N ARG A 158 -2.50 -8.86 -15.86
CA ARG A 158 -3.65 -9.13 -16.75
C ARG A 158 -5.02 -9.19 -16.05
N ARG A 159 -5.04 -9.12 -14.71
CA ARG A 159 -6.24 -9.16 -13.86
C ARG A 159 -6.52 -7.85 -13.14
N ALA A 160 -5.59 -6.90 -13.21
CA ALA A 160 -5.75 -5.57 -12.61
C ALA A 160 -6.88 -4.77 -13.26
N GLN A 161 -7.46 -3.82 -12.52
CA GLN A 161 -8.52 -2.94 -12.98
C GLN A 161 -7.97 -1.78 -13.84
N GLY A 162 -7.32 -2.13 -14.93
CA GLY A 162 -6.74 -1.20 -15.90
C GLY A 162 -5.22 -1.06 -15.80
N PRO A 163 -4.60 -0.39 -16.78
CA PRO A 163 -3.14 -0.31 -16.89
C PRO A 163 -2.47 0.35 -15.69
N ASP A 164 -3.02 1.45 -15.19
CA ASP A 164 -2.48 2.17 -14.04
C ASP A 164 -2.57 1.33 -12.75
N ALA A 165 -3.68 0.61 -12.54
CA ALA A 165 -3.82 -0.32 -11.42
C ALA A 165 -2.81 -1.47 -11.51
N GLY A 166 -2.52 -1.99 -12.69
CA GLY A 166 -1.48 -3.00 -12.89
C GLY A 166 -0.08 -2.48 -12.64
N LEU A 167 0.20 -1.24 -13.04
CA LEU A 167 1.50 -0.61 -12.89
C LEU A 167 1.80 -0.24 -11.42
N TYR A 168 0.95 0.58 -10.82
CA TYR A 168 1.12 1.02 -9.43
C TYR A 168 0.80 -0.07 -8.42
N GLY A 169 -0.03 -1.05 -8.79
CA GLY A 169 -0.24 -2.26 -8.01
C GLY A 169 1.02 -3.12 -7.91
N ALA A 170 1.76 -3.29 -9.01
CA ALA A 170 3.07 -3.96 -8.99
C ALA A 170 4.07 -3.21 -8.10
N ARG A 171 4.12 -1.85 -8.20
CA ARG A 171 4.93 -1.02 -7.31
C ARG A 171 4.58 -1.25 -5.83
N ALA A 172 3.31 -1.20 -5.50
CA ALA A 172 2.81 -1.41 -4.15
C ALA A 172 3.09 -2.83 -3.63
N ALA A 173 3.03 -3.84 -4.50
CA ALA A 173 3.39 -5.22 -4.16
C ALA A 173 4.88 -5.35 -3.79
N MET A 174 5.77 -4.60 -4.44
CA MET A 174 7.18 -4.57 -4.04
C MET A 174 7.36 -3.97 -2.65
N ILE A 175 6.63 -2.90 -2.31
CA ILE A 175 6.62 -2.32 -0.95
C ILE A 175 6.13 -3.35 0.07
N GLY A 176 5.08 -4.11 -0.25
CA GLY A 176 4.52 -5.17 0.60
C GLY A 176 5.46 -6.35 0.84
N GLY A 177 6.47 -6.55 -0.02
CA GLY A 177 7.52 -7.55 0.13
C GLY A 177 7.61 -8.58 -0.98
N CYS A 178 7.01 -8.37 -2.17
CA CYS A 178 7.26 -9.21 -3.34
C CYS A 178 8.73 -9.12 -3.77
N VAL A 179 9.26 -10.24 -4.27
CA VAL A 179 10.64 -10.32 -4.77
C VAL A 179 10.78 -9.90 -6.24
N GLY A 180 9.66 -9.77 -6.96
CA GLY A 180 9.61 -9.34 -8.36
C GLY A 180 8.21 -9.33 -8.91
N THR A 181 8.05 -8.82 -10.13
CA THR A 181 6.79 -8.75 -10.86
C THR A 181 6.93 -9.28 -12.29
N SER A 182 5.85 -9.77 -12.87
CA SER A 182 5.80 -10.09 -14.31
C SER A 182 5.57 -8.86 -15.20
N ASN A 183 5.34 -7.69 -14.60
CA ASN A 183 5.05 -6.44 -15.31
C ASN A 183 6.33 -5.78 -15.81
N VAL A 184 6.65 -5.97 -17.10
CA VAL A 184 7.87 -5.43 -17.74
C VAL A 184 7.93 -3.90 -17.65
N LEU A 185 6.79 -3.21 -17.79
CA LEU A 185 6.73 -1.75 -17.67
C LEU A 185 7.02 -1.29 -16.22
N ALA A 186 6.52 -2.02 -15.23
CA ALA A 186 6.85 -1.74 -13.84
C ALA A 186 8.34 -1.95 -13.56
N GLY A 187 8.95 -3.00 -14.14
CA GLY A 187 10.40 -3.21 -14.10
C GLY A 187 11.18 -2.04 -14.61
N GLN A 188 10.79 -1.51 -15.78
CA GLN A 188 11.44 -0.34 -16.39
C GLN A 188 11.24 0.95 -15.59
N MET A 189 10.02 1.20 -15.10
CA MET A 189 9.68 2.49 -14.45
C MET A 189 10.21 2.59 -13.02
N PHE A 190 10.21 1.48 -12.29
CA PHE A 190 10.50 1.47 -10.85
C PHE A 190 11.80 0.74 -10.50
N ASP A 191 12.56 0.29 -11.51
CA ASP A 191 13.81 -0.44 -11.33
C ASP A 191 13.67 -1.66 -10.41
N VAL A 192 12.65 -2.51 -10.70
CA VAL A 192 12.36 -3.71 -9.91
C VAL A 192 12.58 -4.97 -10.73
N PRO A 193 12.90 -6.12 -10.07
CA PRO A 193 13.13 -7.37 -10.77
C PRO A 193 11.91 -7.82 -11.57
N VAL A 194 12.13 -8.11 -12.86
CA VAL A 194 11.11 -8.72 -13.72
C VAL A 194 11.30 -10.23 -13.70
N MET A 195 10.26 -10.97 -13.34
CA MET A 195 10.28 -12.41 -13.17
C MET A 195 9.09 -13.05 -13.87
N GLY A 196 9.27 -14.28 -14.30
CA GLY A 196 8.21 -15.04 -14.97
C GLY A 196 8.72 -16.34 -15.53
N THR A 197 7.80 -17.10 -16.09
CA THR A 197 8.07 -18.38 -16.77
C THR A 197 7.34 -18.36 -18.10
N HIS A 198 7.23 -19.51 -18.77
CA HIS A 198 6.39 -19.66 -19.95
C HIS A 198 4.94 -20.04 -19.59
N ALA A 199 4.05 -19.98 -20.58
CA ALA A 199 2.64 -20.38 -20.46
C ALA A 199 2.39 -21.76 -21.08
N HIS A 200 1.21 -22.37 -20.83
CA HIS A 200 0.80 -23.65 -21.46
C HIS A 200 0.82 -23.57 -22.98
N SER A 201 0.50 -22.43 -23.60
CA SER A 201 0.57 -22.23 -25.04
C SER A 201 1.95 -22.47 -25.64
N TRP A 202 3.04 -22.21 -24.87
CA TRP A 202 4.39 -22.56 -25.29
C TRP A 202 4.52 -24.06 -25.47
N ILE A 203 4.09 -24.86 -24.49
CA ILE A 203 4.14 -26.32 -24.56
C ILE A 203 3.32 -26.83 -25.73
N MET A 204 2.10 -26.32 -25.88
CA MET A 204 1.15 -26.73 -26.94
C MET A 204 1.62 -26.34 -28.35
N SER A 205 2.54 -25.42 -28.52
CA SER A 205 3.07 -24.97 -29.80
C SER A 205 4.19 -25.86 -30.34
N PHE A 206 4.68 -26.83 -29.57
CA PHE A 206 5.71 -27.80 -29.96
C PHE A 206 5.11 -29.16 -30.25
N PRO A 207 5.83 -30.02 -31.00
CA PRO A 207 5.36 -31.38 -31.29
C PRO A 207 5.12 -32.25 -30.06
N ASP A 208 5.89 -32.02 -29.00
CA ASP A 208 5.75 -32.69 -27.71
C ASP A 208 6.33 -31.82 -26.56
N GLU A 209 5.94 -32.15 -25.34
CA GLU A 209 6.30 -31.44 -24.12
C GLU A 209 7.82 -31.44 -23.83
N TYR A 210 8.49 -32.58 -24.10
CA TYR A 210 9.94 -32.69 -23.95
C TYR A 210 10.69 -31.69 -24.85
N THR A 211 10.29 -31.61 -26.12
CA THR A 211 10.89 -30.65 -27.08
C THR A 211 10.70 -29.21 -26.64
N ALA A 212 9.52 -28.87 -26.13
CA ALA A 212 9.24 -27.54 -25.60
C ALA A 212 10.14 -27.20 -24.38
N PHE A 213 10.26 -28.12 -23.43
CA PHE A 213 11.10 -27.96 -22.23
C PHE A 213 12.59 -27.86 -22.59
N ARG A 214 13.07 -28.74 -23.46
CA ARG A 214 14.46 -28.72 -23.90
C ARG A 214 14.82 -27.40 -24.58
N THR A 215 13.95 -26.92 -25.47
CA THR A 215 14.15 -25.64 -26.16
C THR A 215 14.20 -24.48 -25.16
N TYR A 216 13.31 -24.46 -24.16
CA TYR A 216 13.30 -23.42 -23.14
C TYR A 216 14.59 -23.45 -22.30
N ALA A 217 15.04 -24.62 -21.88
CA ALA A 217 16.27 -24.80 -21.12
C ALA A 217 17.53 -24.35 -21.91
N GLU A 218 17.58 -24.59 -23.23
CA GLU A 218 18.66 -24.10 -24.08
C GLU A 218 18.71 -22.59 -24.20
N MET A 219 17.54 -21.91 -24.20
CA MET A 219 17.45 -20.47 -24.34
C MET A 219 17.66 -19.74 -23.01
N TYR A 220 17.24 -20.32 -21.89
CA TYR A 220 17.20 -19.66 -20.56
C TYR A 220 17.82 -20.52 -19.46
N PRO A 221 19.12 -20.86 -19.54
CA PRO A 221 19.77 -21.74 -18.56
C PRO A 221 19.89 -21.17 -17.16
N ASP A 222 19.80 -19.84 -17.01
CA ASP A 222 19.86 -19.11 -15.73
C ASP A 222 18.48 -18.86 -15.11
N ASN A 223 17.39 -19.24 -15.80
CA ASN A 223 16.00 -19.05 -15.35
C ASN A 223 15.07 -20.09 -15.98
N CYS A 224 15.41 -21.37 -15.84
CA CYS A 224 14.69 -22.49 -16.45
C CYS A 224 13.64 -23.06 -15.50
N THR A 225 12.48 -22.41 -15.40
CA THR A 225 11.32 -22.95 -14.68
C THR A 225 10.30 -23.51 -15.67
N LEU A 226 10.09 -24.83 -15.62
CA LEU A 226 9.28 -25.59 -16.60
C LEU A 226 7.86 -25.80 -16.03
N LEU A 227 6.85 -25.38 -16.79
CA LEU A 227 5.43 -25.55 -16.43
C LEU A 227 4.99 -26.99 -16.78
N VAL A 228 4.78 -27.80 -15.73
CA VAL A 228 4.70 -29.27 -15.89
C VAL A 228 3.28 -29.85 -15.89
N ASP A 229 2.26 -28.98 -15.78
CA ASP A 229 0.87 -29.41 -15.64
C ASP A 229 0.00 -29.10 -16.88
N THR A 230 0.63 -29.06 -18.08
CA THR A 230 -0.11 -28.86 -19.33
C THR A 230 -0.96 -30.09 -19.69
N TYR A 231 -0.47 -31.30 -19.44
CA TYR A 231 -1.15 -32.56 -19.74
C TYR A 231 -1.36 -33.42 -18.48
N ASP A 232 -0.30 -34.08 -18.01
CA ASP A 232 -0.32 -34.88 -16.77
C ASP A 232 0.96 -34.60 -16.00
N THR A 233 0.80 -33.96 -14.85
CA THR A 233 1.93 -33.48 -14.03
C THR A 233 2.90 -34.60 -13.68
N LEU A 234 2.41 -35.73 -13.14
CA LEU A 234 3.26 -36.77 -12.58
C LEU A 234 3.67 -37.83 -13.62
N LYS A 235 2.85 -38.07 -14.68
CA LYS A 235 3.16 -39.09 -15.71
C LYS A 235 3.90 -38.53 -16.93
N SER A 236 3.81 -37.21 -17.17
CA SER A 236 4.42 -36.57 -18.35
C SER A 236 5.30 -35.38 -17.93
N GLY A 237 4.76 -34.33 -17.29
CA GLY A 237 5.45 -33.07 -17.04
C GLY A 237 6.72 -33.23 -16.23
N VAL A 238 6.64 -33.74 -15.01
CA VAL A 238 7.81 -33.93 -14.12
C VAL A 238 8.82 -34.92 -14.73
N PRO A 239 8.43 -36.08 -15.30
CA PRO A 239 9.36 -36.96 -15.99
C PRO A 239 10.09 -36.30 -17.15
N ASN A 240 9.42 -35.49 -17.99
CA ASN A 240 10.05 -34.79 -19.10
C ASN A 240 10.99 -33.68 -18.61
N ALA A 241 10.64 -32.95 -17.54
CA ALA A 241 11.53 -31.97 -16.91
C ALA A 241 12.81 -32.64 -16.39
N ILE A 242 12.68 -33.77 -15.66
CA ILE A 242 13.82 -34.58 -15.18
C ILE A 242 14.69 -35.06 -16.34
N ARG A 243 14.09 -35.49 -17.44
CA ARG A 243 14.81 -35.90 -18.64
C ARG A 243 15.66 -34.78 -19.22
N VAL A 244 15.11 -33.57 -19.31
CA VAL A 244 15.85 -32.37 -19.76
C VAL A 244 16.98 -32.03 -18.79
N PHE A 245 16.72 -31.98 -17.48
CA PHE A 245 17.76 -31.68 -16.50
C PHE A 245 18.92 -32.69 -16.54
N ARG A 246 18.63 -33.98 -16.74
CA ARG A 246 19.62 -35.03 -16.89
C ARG A 246 20.45 -34.86 -18.17
N GLU A 247 19.81 -34.56 -19.31
CA GLU A 247 20.51 -34.31 -20.57
C GLU A 247 21.52 -33.14 -20.45
N PHE A 248 21.11 -32.05 -19.80
CA PHE A 248 21.99 -30.89 -19.55
C PHE A 248 23.15 -31.25 -18.65
N LYS A 249 22.89 -31.94 -17.54
CA LYS A 249 23.92 -32.41 -16.60
C LYS A 249 24.93 -33.35 -17.29
N ASP A 250 24.46 -34.32 -18.02
CA ASP A 250 25.30 -35.34 -18.67
C ASP A 250 26.13 -34.76 -19.84
N SER A 251 25.58 -33.75 -20.53
CA SER A 251 26.29 -33.06 -21.63
C SER A 251 27.22 -31.95 -21.16
N GLY A 252 27.23 -31.62 -19.85
CA GLY A 252 27.99 -30.50 -19.30
C GLY A 252 27.49 -29.12 -19.74
N LYS A 253 26.28 -29.02 -20.29
CA LYS A 253 25.65 -27.73 -20.60
C LYS A 253 25.25 -27.02 -19.32
N PRO A 254 25.42 -25.67 -19.24
CA PRO A 254 25.03 -24.93 -18.06
C PRO A 254 23.52 -24.99 -17.86
N LEU A 255 23.09 -25.19 -16.60
CA LEU A 255 21.73 -25.04 -16.14
C LEU A 255 21.81 -24.55 -14.66
N ASN A 256 21.95 -23.23 -14.50
CA ASN A 256 22.36 -22.64 -13.21
C ASN A 256 21.19 -22.47 -12.25
N LYS A 257 20.02 -22.11 -12.77
CA LYS A 257 18.77 -22.00 -12.00
C LYS A 257 17.67 -22.74 -12.75
N TYR A 258 17.16 -23.80 -12.15
CA TYR A 258 16.16 -24.65 -12.79
C TYR A 258 15.15 -25.16 -11.78
N GLY A 259 13.98 -25.49 -12.29
CA GLY A 259 12.88 -25.99 -11.47
C GLY A 259 11.62 -26.25 -12.28
N ILE A 260 10.55 -26.50 -11.57
CA ILE A 260 9.24 -26.74 -12.16
C ILE A 260 8.21 -25.74 -11.59
N ARG A 261 7.13 -25.54 -12.35
CA ARG A 261 5.98 -24.77 -11.91
C ARG A 261 4.71 -25.62 -11.98
N LEU A 262 3.92 -25.53 -10.91
CA LEU A 262 2.59 -26.10 -10.76
C LEU A 262 1.57 -24.97 -10.79
N ASP A 263 0.57 -25.02 -11.67
CA ASP A 263 -0.46 -23.98 -11.85
C ASP A 263 -1.87 -24.52 -11.63
N SER A 264 -2.04 -25.85 -11.40
CA SER A 264 -3.32 -26.51 -11.26
C SER A 264 -3.28 -27.77 -10.39
N GLY A 265 -4.46 -28.28 -10.04
CA GLY A 265 -4.62 -29.52 -9.28
C GLY A 265 -4.40 -29.33 -7.77
N ASP A 266 -4.21 -30.44 -7.06
CA ASP A 266 -3.89 -30.45 -5.64
C ASP A 266 -2.41 -30.10 -5.43
N LEU A 267 -2.14 -28.82 -5.17
CA LEU A 267 -0.78 -28.30 -5.04
C LEU A 267 0.00 -28.94 -3.89
N ALA A 268 -0.67 -29.30 -2.78
CA ALA A 268 0.00 -29.94 -1.64
C ALA A 268 0.44 -31.37 -2.01
N TYR A 269 -0.42 -32.15 -2.64
CA TYR A 269 -0.11 -33.49 -3.07
C TYR A 269 0.93 -33.48 -4.21
N LEU A 270 0.66 -32.70 -5.28
CA LEU A 270 1.52 -32.67 -6.46
C LEU A 270 2.93 -32.16 -6.16
N SER A 271 3.08 -31.16 -5.30
CA SER A 271 4.42 -30.66 -4.93
C SER A 271 5.25 -31.69 -4.15
N LYS A 272 4.62 -32.46 -3.24
CA LYS A 272 5.31 -33.51 -2.49
C LYS A 272 5.74 -34.66 -3.41
N GLU A 273 4.86 -35.13 -4.29
CA GLU A 273 5.22 -36.20 -5.24
C GLU A 273 6.29 -35.71 -6.24
N ALA A 274 6.16 -34.51 -6.80
CA ALA A 274 7.15 -33.93 -7.69
C ALA A 274 8.51 -33.76 -7.01
N ARG A 275 8.53 -33.28 -5.74
CA ARG A 275 9.77 -33.19 -4.95
C ARG A 275 10.46 -34.53 -4.80
N LYS A 276 9.70 -35.55 -4.42
CA LYS A 276 10.23 -36.93 -4.33
C LYS A 276 10.81 -37.42 -5.66
N MET A 277 10.09 -37.21 -6.77
CA MET A 277 10.58 -37.63 -8.11
C MET A 277 11.88 -36.90 -8.50
N LEU A 278 11.99 -35.61 -8.22
CA LEU A 278 13.18 -34.79 -8.45
C LEU A 278 14.36 -35.26 -7.60
N ASP A 279 14.14 -35.54 -6.32
CA ASP A 279 15.17 -36.04 -5.38
C ASP A 279 15.67 -37.45 -5.80
N ASP A 280 14.75 -38.36 -6.06
CA ASP A 280 15.06 -39.71 -6.52
C ASP A 280 15.84 -39.71 -7.86
N ALA A 281 15.61 -38.69 -8.71
CA ALA A 281 16.34 -38.51 -9.97
C ALA A 281 17.70 -37.80 -9.81
N GLY A 282 18.07 -37.33 -8.60
CA GLY A 282 19.33 -36.67 -8.30
C GLY A 282 19.33 -35.15 -8.58
N PHE A 283 18.16 -34.49 -8.44
CA PHE A 283 17.94 -33.02 -8.59
C PHE A 283 17.31 -32.38 -7.35
N PRO A 284 17.93 -32.52 -6.15
CA PRO A 284 17.38 -31.94 -4.93
C PRO A 284 17.36 -30.41 -4.94
N GLU A 285 18.16 -29.78 -5.81
CA GLU A 285 18.28 -28.31 -5.92
C GLU A 285 17.26 -27.71 -6.90
N ALA A 286 16.54 -28.55 -7.67
CA ALA A 286 15.48 -28.07 -8.54
C ALA A 286 14.35 -27.45 -7.70
N THR A 287 14.01 -26.20 -7.99
CA THR A 287 12.96 -25.47 -7.25
C THR A 287 11.55 -25.85 -7.71
N ILE A 288 10.57 -25.74 -6.82
CA ILE A 288 9.16 -25.90 -7.14
C ILE A 288 8.47 -24.56 -6.90
N CYS A 289 7.95 -23.96 -7.97
CA CYS A 289 7.12 -22.78 -7.93
C CYS A 289 5.65 -23.17 -8.03
N ALA A 290 4.77 -22.56 -7.23
CA ALA A 290 3.32 -22.71 -7.39
C ALA A 290 2.67 -21.39 -7.82
N SER A 291 1.59 -21.50 -8.57
CA SER A 291 0.71 -20.40 -8.96
C SER A 291 -0.72 -20.92 -9.07
N ASN A 292 -1.64 -20.11 -9.51
CA ASN A 292 -3.09 -20.29 -9.50
C ASN A 292 -3.74 -19.32 -8.50
N ASP A 293 -5.02 -19.38 -8.20
CA ASP A 293 -5.80 -18.46 -7.37
C ASP A 293 -5.36 -18.41 -5.88
N LEU A 294 -4.04 -18.20 -5.68
CA LEU A 294 -3.39 -18.13 -4.38
C LEU A 294 -3.75 -16.85 -3.63
N ASP A 295 -3.91 -16.98 -2.31
CA ASP A 295 -4.04 -15.90 -1.36
C ASP A 295 -3.34 -16.27 -0.04
N GLU A 296 -3.35 -15.38 0.96
CA GLU A 296 -2.70 -15.61 2.24
C GLU A 296 -3.27 -16.82 3.01
N PHE A 297 -4.55 -17.12 2.83
CA PHE A 297 -5.20 -18.23 3.54
C PHE A 297 -4.83 -19.57 2.92
N LEU A 298 -4.89 -19.64 1.59
CA LEU A 298 -4.49 -20.84 0.86
C LEU A 298 -2.98 -21.12 1.01
N LEU A 299 -2.13 -20.10 0.96
CA LEU A 299 -0.69 -20.26 1.22
C LEU A 299 -0.46 -20.83 2.62
N HIS A 300 -1.08 -20.24 3.63
CA HIS A 300 -0.97 -20.72 5.01
C HIS A 300 -1.40 -22.19 5.12
N ASP A 301 -2.53 -22.57 4.53
CA ASP A 301 -3.03 -23.94 4.56
C ASP A 301 -2.11 -24.92 3.84
N LEU A 302 -1.61 -24.58 2.64
CA LEU A 302 -0.64 -25.38 1.89
C LEU A 302 0.65 -25.61 2.69
N LYS A 303 1.17 -24.59 3.37
CA LYS A 303 2.34 -24.71 4.27
C LYS A 303 2.04 -25.67 5.43
N MET A 304 0.85 -25.56 6.04
CA MET A 304 0.43 -26.47 7.13
C MET A 304 0.28 -27.93 6.65
N GLN A 305 -0.12 -28.15 5.41
CA GLN A 305 -0.18 -29.47 4.78
C GLN A 305 1.20 -30.01 4.39
N GLY A 306 2.28 -29.23 4.57
CA GLY A 306 3.64 -29.62 4.21
C GLY A 306 3.90 -29.63 2.69
N ALA A 307 3.26 -28.74 1.93
CA ALA A 307 3.55 -28.55 0.51
C ALA A 307 5.04 -28.24 0.30
N ALA A 308 5.67 -28.93 -0.65
CA ALA A 308 7.08 -28.77 -0.98
C ALA A 308 7.26 -27.70 -2.07
N ILE A 309 6.99 -26.45 -1.72
CA ILE A 309 6.99 -25.30 -2.62
C ILE A 309 7.98 -24.26 -2.11
N ASP A 310 8.84 -23.75 -3.00
CA ASP A 310 9.94 -22.82 -2.67
C ASP A 310 9.61 -21.37 -3.03
N SER A 311 8.65 -21.14 -3.93
CA SER A 311 8.22 -19.80 -4.35
C SER A 311 6.80 -19.81 -4.91
N TRP A 312 6.17 -18.62 -4.89
CA TRP A 312 4.75 -18.47 -5.20
C TRP A 312 4.51 -17.33 -6.20
N GLY A 313 3.80 -17.62 -7.28
CA GLY A 313 3.31 -16.63 -8.23
C GLY A 313 1.86 -16.26 -7.91
N VAL A 314 1.63 -15.09 -7.34
CA VAL A 314 0.30 -14.66 -6.90
C VAL A 314 -0.25 -13.59 -7.85
N GLY A 315 -1.43 -13.84 -8.41
CA GLY A 315 -2.03 -12.99 -9.43
C GLY A 315 -3.26 -12.23 -8.94
N THR A 316 -4.44 -12.75 -9.31
CA THR A 316 -5.74 -12.09 -9.14
C THR A 316 -5.99 -11.59 -7.72
N ASN A 317 -5.85 -12.47 -6.72
CA ASN A 317 -6.19 -12.15 -5.33
C ASN A 317 -5.29 -11.04 -4.74
N LEU A 318 -4.04 -10.94 -5.19
CA LEU A 318 -3.11 -9.89 -4.80
C LEU A 318 -3.47 -8.56 -5.46
N ILE A 319 -3.46 -8.51 -6.81
CA ILE A 319 -3.53 -7.26 -7.56
C ILE A 319 -4.90 -6.58 -7.49
N THR A 320 -5.95 -7.33 -7.17
CA THR A 320 -7.31 -6.80 -6.99
C THR A 320 -7.71 -6.65 -5.53
N SER A 321 -6.91 -7.15 -4.59
CA SER A 321 -7.31 -7.32 -3.19
C SER A 321 -8.74 -7.91 -3.09
N LYS A 322 -8.95 -9.06 -3.74
CA LYS A 322 -10.26 -9.63 -4.13
C LYS A 322 -11.30 -9.67 -3.00
N ASP A 323 -10.90 -10.02 -1.81
CA ASP A 323 -11.75 -10.16 -0.62
C ASP A 323 -12.03 -8.82 0.09
N CYS A 324 -11.22 -7.78 -0.20
CA CYS A 324 -11.40 -6.44 0.35
C CYS A 324 -10.94 -5.39 -0.67
N PRO A 325 -11.79 -5.01 -1.65
CA PRO A 325 -11.37 -4.22 -2.81
C PRO A 325 -11.23 -2.71 -2.53
N SER A 326 -11.41 -2.26 -1.30
CA SER A 326 -11.39 -0.85 -0.91
C SER A 326 -10.60 -0.63 0.38
N PHE A 327 -9.72 0.37 0.38
CA PHE A 327 -8.99 0.81 1.57
C PHE A 327 -9.85 1.69 2.49
N GLY A 328 -10.76 2.47 1.91
CA GLY A 328 -11.71 3.29 2.64
C GLY A 328 -11.11 4.54 3.29
N GLY A 329 -10.03 5.07 2.73
CA GLY A 329 -9.46 6.36 3.12
C GLY A 329 -10.43 7.51 2.83
N VAL A 330 -10.35 8.55 3.64
CA VAL A 330 -11.18 9.76 3.56
C VAL A 330 -10.31 11.00 3.77
N TYR A 331 -10.78 12.13 3.22
CA TYR A 331 -10.15 13.44 3.34
C TYR A 331 -11.11 14.38 4.07
N LYS A 332 -10.70 14.99 5.19
CA LYS A 332 -11.65 15.74 6.03
C LYS A 332 -11.04 17.01 6.59
N LEU A 333 -11.80 18.09 6.51
CA LEU A 333 -11.48 19.39 7.11
C LEU A 333 -11.31 19.25 8.63
N ALA A 334 -10.17 19.72 9.14
CA ALA A 334 -9.79 19.63 10.54
C ALA A 334 -9.66 21.00 11.22
N ALA A 335 -9.31 22.05 10.46
CA ALA A 335 -9.23 23.42 10.98
C ALA A 335 -9.33 24.46 9.85
N ILE A 336 -9.73 25.69 10.21
CA ILE A 336 -9.74 26.87 9.33
C ILE A 336 -8.99 28.00 10.06
N GLN A 337 -8.13 28.72 9.36
CA GLN A 337 -7.41 29.87 9.90
C GLN A 337 -8.37 31.07 10.05
N ASN A 338 -8.35 31.71 11.22
CA ASN A 338 -9.12 32.95 11.47
C ASN A 338 -8.33 34.19 11.02
N GLU A 339 -8.92 35.39 11.21
CA GLU A 339 -8.29 36.66 10.85
C GLU A 339 -7.01 36.96 11.65
N GLU A 340 -6.89 36.40 12.85
CA GLU A 340 -5.71 36.53 13.73
C GLU A 340 -4.58 35.57 13.31
N GLY A 341 -4.81 34.73 12.31
CA GLY A 341 -3.84 33.74 11.82
C GLY A 341 -3.82 32.41 12.60
N GLU A 342 -4.74 32.21 13.54
CA GLU A 342 -4.85 31.01 14.35
C GLU A 342 -5.74 29.96 13.69
N PHE A 343 -5.38 28.68 13.78
CA PHE A 343 -6.18 27.57 13.27
C PHE A 343 -7.31 27.20 14.26
N VAL A 344 -8.54 27.57 13.92
CA VAL A 344 -9.74 27.21 14.67
C VAL A 344 -10.13 25.77 14.32
N PRO A 345 -10.14 24.84 15.30
CA PRO A 345 -10.48 23.43 15.05
C PRO A 345 -11.91 23.27 14.51
N LYS A 346 -12.06 22.35 13.54
CA LYS A 346 -13.34 21.96 12.95
C LYS A 346 -13.58 20.48 13.14
N ILE A 347 -14.82 20.08 13.39
CA ILE A 347 -15.21 18.70 13.62
C ILE A 347 -16.43 18.37 12.76
N LYS A 348 -16.39 17.19 12.10
CA LYS A 348 -17.57 16.61 11.50
C LYS A 348 -18.27 15.72 12.52
N ILE A 349 -19.53 16.00 12.83
CA ILE A 349 -20.39 15.15 13.66
C ILE A 349 -21.20 14.21 12.77
N SER A 350 -21.51 13.04 13.27
CA SER A 350 -22.30 12.02 12.58
C SER A 350 -22.98 11.15 13.63
N GLU A 351 -24.16 10.65 13.32
CA GLU A 351 -24.84 9.62 14.13
C GLU A 351 -23.98 8.36 14.31
N ASN A 352 -23.15 8.04 13.32
CA ASN A 352 -22.15 6.99 13.46
C ASN A 352 -20.89 7.57 14.09
N THR A 353 -20.58 7.15 15.31
CA THR A 353 -19.41 7.62 16.10
C THR A 353 -18.07 7.36 15.40
N GLU A 354 -17.94 6.32 14.57
CA GLU A 354 -16.75 6.04 13.78
C GLU A 354 -16.47 7.11 12.70
N LYS A 355 -17.50 7.88 12.31
CA LYS A 355 -17.40 8.97 11.32
C LYS A 355 -17.07 10.32 11.94
N ILE A 356 -17.02 10.43 13.27
CA ILE A 356 -16.61 11.63 13.99
C ILE A 356 -15.10 11.83 13.80
N THR A 357 -14.70 13.05 13.35
CA THR A 357 -13.30 13.35 13.03
C THR A 357 -12.52 13.84 14.26
N ASN A 358 -11.20 13.85 14.17
CA ASN A 358 -10.33 14.50 15.15
C ASN A 358 -10.01 15.92 14.65
N PRO A 359 -10.29 16.99 15.45
CA PRO A 359 -10.15 18.37 15.02
C PRO A 359 -8.70 18.88 15.14
N GLY A 360 -8.40 20.00 14.47
CA GLY A 360 -7.20 20.80 14.70
C GLY A 360 -5.96 20.36 13.91
N ASN A 361 -4.85 21.09 14.11
CA ASN A 361 -3.56 20.78 13.52
C ASN A 361 -2.86 19.69 14.33
N LYS A 362 -2.73 18.49 13.77
CA LYS A 362 -2.28 17.30 14.49
C LYS A 362 -0.93 16.77 14.00
N THR A 363 -0.26 16.05 14.89
CA THR A 363 0.84 15.14 14.58
C THR A 363 0.61 13.78 15.25
N ILE A 364 1.47 12.81 14.99
CA ILE A 364 1.41 11.45 15.53
C ILE A 364 2.76 11.08 16.12
N TYR A 365 2.75 10.64 17.36
CA TYR A 365 3.89 10.01 18.01
C TYR A 365 3.66 8.51 18.13
N ARG A 366 4.48 7.71 17.46
CA ARG A 366 4.55 6.26 17.66
C ARG A 366 5.36 5.95 18.88
N ILE A 367 4.81 5.17 19.78
CA ILE A 367 5.37 4.82 21.07
C ILE A 367 5.88 3.38 21.02
N TYR A 368 7.15 3.20 21.35
CA TYR A 368 7.80 1.90 21.40
C TYR A 368 8.17 1.53 22.83
N GLU A 369 8.03 0.26 23.15
CA GLU A 369 8.65 -0.29 24.36
C GLU A 369 10.17 -0.28 24.22
N LYS A 370 10.87 0.35 25.15
CA LYS A 370 12.32 0.58 25.04
C LYS A 370 13.13 -0.72 25.03
N GLU A 371 12.69 -1.73 25.79
CA GLU A 371 13.38 -3.01 25.92
C GLU A 371 13.28 -3.85 24.63
N SER A 372 12.09 -3.99 24.06
CA SER A 372 11.82 -4.87 22.91
C SER A 372 11.88 -4.15 21.57
N GLY A 373 11.77 -2.82 21.54
CA GLY A 373 11.60 -2.03 20.32
C GLY A 373 10.24 -2.22 19.64
N LYS A 374 9.29 -2.89 20.30
CA LYS A 374 7.95 -3.16 19.75
C LYS A 374 6.99 -1.99 19.96
N ILE A 375 6.07 -1.82 19.01
CA ILE A 375 5.03 -0.79 19.08
C ILE A 375 4.09 -1.08 20.25
N LYS A 376 3.86 -0.07 21.09
CA LYS A 376 2.87 -0.10 22.18
C LYS A 376 1.56 0.54 21.75
N ALA A 377 1.64 1.74 21.17
CA ALA A 377 0.49 2.53 20.73
C ALA A 377 0.96 3.65 19.80
N ASP A 378 0.02 4.26 19.09
CA ASP A 378 0.21 5.56 18.46
C ASP A 378 -0.62 6.62 19.18
N LEU A 379 -0.05 7.81 19.38
CA LEU A 379 -0.67 8.93 20.08
C LEU A 379 -0.84 10.11 19.13
N ILE A 380 -2.08 10.46 18.83
CA ILE A 380 -2.41 11.65 18.04
C ILE A 380 -2.45 12.84 18.98
N CYS A 381 -1.62 13.86 18.69
CA CYS A 381 -1.49 15.07 19.46
C CYS A 381 -1.76 16.31 18.59
N PHE A 382 -1.93 17.48 19.20
CA PHE A 382 -1.71 18.72 18.46
C PHE A 382 -0.23 18.84 18.05
N ALA A 383 0.04 19.51 16.93
CA ALA A 383 1.38 19.65 16.38
C ALA A 383 2.34 20.49 17.26
N ASP A 384 1.83 21.20 18.24
CA ASP A 384 2.60 21.96 19.23
C ASP A 384 2.90 21.16 20.53
N GLU A 385 2.38 19.93 20.66
CA GLU A 385 2.66 19.08 21.80
C GLU A 385 3.97 18.29 21.60
N VAL A 386 4.78 18.22 22.63
CA VAL A 386 6.02 17.45 22.68
C VAL A 386 5.90 16.38 23.77
N ILE A 387 6.25 15.16 23.46
CA ILE A 387 6.24 14.05 24.42
C ILE A 387 7.60 13.95 25.10
N ASP A 388 7.61 14.21 26.41
CA ASP A 388 8.81 14.03 27.26
C ASP A 388 8.89 12.57 27.73
N THR A 389 9.89 11.84 27.22
CA THR A 389 10.06 10.40 27.51
C THR A 389 10.62 10.13 28.92
N GLU A 390 11.07 11.17 29.65
CA GLU A 390 11.50 11.05 31.03
C GLU A 390 10.30 11.08 32.01
N GLN A 391 9.12 11.51 31.54
CA GLN A 391 7.91 11.61 32.33
C GLN A 391 6.98 10.41 32.12
N ASP A 392 6.11 10.16 33.08
CA ASP A 392 5.05 9.18 32.95
C ASP A 392 4.04 9.61 31.87
N LEU A 393 3.67 8.70 30.97
CA LEU A 393 2.69 8.94 29.93
C LEU A 393 1.42 8.13 30.19
N LEU A 394 0.28 8.81 30.23
CA LEU A 394 -1.03 8.17 30.33
C LEU A 394 -1.66 8.05 28.94
N LEU A 395 -1.80 6.83 28.48
CA LEU A 395 -2.57 6.48 27.28
C LEU A 395 -3.99 6.08 27.68
N PHE A 396 -4.98 6.43 26.85
CA PHE A 396 -6.36 6.01 27.07
C PHE A 396 -7.12 5.97 25.75
N ASP A 397 -7.99 4.97 25.61
CA ASP A 397 -8.87 4.87 24.44
C ASP A 397 -9.86 6.04 24.44
N PRO A 398 -9.95 6.82 23.34
CA PRO A 398 -10.82 8.00 23.27
C PRO A 398 -12.33 7.68 23.25
N ILE A 399 -12.72 6.43 23.04
CA ILE A 399 -14.10 5.95 23.05
C ILE A 399 -14.38 5.24 24.37
N GLU A 400 -13.56 4.25 24.71
CA GLU A 400 -13.66 3.45 25.93
C GLU A 400 -12.71 4.00 26.99
N THR A 401 -12.97 5.21 27.49
CA THR A 401 -12.05 6.01 28.32
C THR A 401 -11.62 5.37 29.64
N TRP A 402 -12.25 4.26 30.04
CA TRP A 402 -11.81 3.44 31.19
C TRP A 402 -10.63 2.52 30.85
N LYS A 403 -10.39 2.23 29.57
CA LYS A 403 -9.20 1.53 29.11
C LYS A 403 -8.01 2.50 29.12
N LYS A 404 -7.13 2.31 30.08
CA LYS A 404 -5.99 3.17 30.31
C LYS A 404 -4.72 2.37 30.50
N THR A 405 -3.62 2.88 29.99
CA THR A 405 -2.29 2.34 30.22
C THR A 405 -1.36 3.47 30.65
N LYS A 406 -0.70 3.30 31.79
CA LYS A 406 0.32 4.24 32.27
C LYS A 406 1.69 3.65 31.89
N LEU A 407 2.46 4.39 31.12
CA LEU A 407 3.85 4.09 30.84
C LEU A 407 4.71 4.93 31.75
N SER A 408 5.64 4.28 32.46
CA SER A 408 6.60 4.99 33.32
C SER A 408 7.66 5.65 32.47
N GLY A 409 8.14 6.82 32.90
CA GLY A 409 9.28 7.47 32.27
C GLY A 409 10.44 6.52 32.05
N ASP A 410 11.25 6.74 31.04
CA ASP A 410 12.39 5.92 30.64
C ASP A 410 12.09 4.47 30.16
N THR A 411 10.83 3.99 30.19
CA THR A 411 10.47 2.65 29.70
C THR A 411 10.03 2.61 28.26
N TYR A 412 9.85 3.78 27.62
CA TYR A 412 9.41 3.91 26.25
C TYR A 412 10.24 4.93 25.47
N THR A 413 10.18 4.83 24.15
CA THR A 413 10.70 5.82 23.22
C THR A 413 9.60 6.27 22.27
N VAL A 414 9.75 7.45 21.66
CA VAL A 414 8.79 7.98 20.72
C VAL A 414 9.44 8.36 19.40
N ARG A 415 8.68 8.27 18.31
CA ARG A 415 9.05 8.77 16.99
C ARG A 415 7.86 9.51 16.39
N GLU A 416 8.05 10.76 16.00
CA GLU A 416 7.08 11.46 15.17
C GLU A 416 7.07 10.83 13.77
N ILE A 417 5.90 10.41 13.28
CA ILE A 417 5.80 9.67 12.02
C ILE A 417 5.31 10.51 10.84
N LEU A 418 4.74 11.71 11.07
CA LEU A 418 4.45 12.68 10.03
C LEU A 418 5.70 13.51 9.71
N VAL A 419 6.15 13.46 8.46
CA VAL A 419 7.30 14.24 7.99
C VAL A 419 6.87 15.32 7.00
N PRO A 420 7.57 16.48 6.94
CA PRO A 420 7.28 17.52 5.96
C PRO A 420 7.65 17.04 4.55
N VAL A 421 6.71 17.21 3.60
CA VAL A 421 6.87 16.80 2.19
C VAL A 421 6.90 18.02 1.26
N PHE A 422 5.96 18.95 1.43
CA PHE A 422 5.96 20.25 0.77
C PHE A 422 5.96 21.35 1.79
N LYS A 423 6.67 22.44 1.48
CA LYS A 423 6.68 23.67 2.26
C LYS A 423 6.53 24.86 1.32
N ASN A 424 5.49 25.67 1.53
CA ASN A 424 5.13 26.80 0.66
C ASN A 424 5.10 26.42 -0.83
N GLY A 425 4.50 25.26 -1.19
CA GLY A 425 4.41 24.75 -2.55
C GLY A 425 5.68 24.05 -3.08
N GLU A 426 6.80 24.14 -2.38
CA GLU A 426 8.05 23.50 -2.79
C GLU A 426 8.21 22.12 -2.15
N CYS A 427 8.56 21.12 -2.95
CA CYS A 427 8.84 19.78 -2.46
C CYS A 427 10.21 19.73 -1.79
N ILE A 428 10.23 19.49 -0.49
CA ILE A 428 11.45 19.35 0.30
C ILE A 428 11.79 17.90 0.66
N TYR A 429 10.87 16.96 0.40
CA TYR A 429 11.07 15.54 0.67
C TYR A 429 11.85 14.88 -0.47
N LYS A 430 12.86 14.12 -0.09
CA LYS A 430 13.59 13.26 -1.04
C LYS A 430 13.05 11.84 -0.94
N SER A 431 12.29 11.43 -1.95
CA SER A 431 11.75 10.06 -2.03
C SER A 431 12.90 9.04 -2.01
N PRO A 432 12.87 8.03 -1.14
CA PRO A 432 13.78 6.90 -1.21
C PRO A 432 13.51 6.06 -2.47
N THR A 433 14.46 5.23 -2.85
CA THR A 433 14.26 4.22 -3.90
C THR A 433 13.22 3.18 -3.45
N LEU A 434 12.54 2.54 -4.40
CA LEU A 434 11.55 1.51 -4.08
C LEU A 434 12.15 0.34 -3.27
N LYS A 435 13.43 0.01 -3.52
CA LYS A 435 14.16 -0.99 -2.75
C LYS A 435 14.37 -0.57 -1.28
N GLU A 436 14.70 0.70 -1.06
CA GLU A 436 14.84 1.25 0.30
C GLU A 436 13.50 1.27 1.02
N ILE A 437 12.40 1.64 0.32
CA ILE A 437 11.03 1.62 0.87
C ILE A 437 10.62 0.19 1.26
N ALA A 438 10.89 -0.80 0.41
CA ALA A 438 10.59 -2.20 0.70
C ALA A 438 11.39 -2.73 1.90
N SER A 439 12.67 -2.38 2.00
CA SER A 439 13.51 -2.73 3.14
C SER A 439 13.02 -2.07 4.43
N TYR A 440 12.65 -0.79 4.35
CA TYR A 440 12.07 -0.06 5.47
C TYR A 440 10.73 -0.68 5.91
N CYS A 441 9.85 -1.06 4.98
CA CYS A 441 8.61 -1.76 5.29
C CYS A 441 8.86 -3.09 6.04
N CYS A 442 9.90 -3.82 5.67
CA CYS A 442 10.29 -5.03 6.39
C CYS A 442 10.67 -4.70 7.85
N SER A 443 11.53 -3.70 8.06
CA SER A 443 11.93 -3.28 9.43
C SER A 443 10.75 -2.71 10.24
N GLU A 444 9.82 -2.00 9.62
CA GLU A 444 8.59 -1.54 10.29
C GLU A 444 7.73 -2.71 10.77
N LYS A 445 7.55 -3.75 9.95
CA LYS A 445 6.83 -4.98 10.34
C LYS A 445 7.50 -5.72 11.48
N ASP A 446 8.83 -5.62 11.61
CA ASP A 446 9.57 -6.22 12.73
C ASP A 446 9.30 -5.51 14.07
N THR A 447 8.83 -4.27 14.05
CA THR A 447 8.38 -3.57 15.27
C THR A 447 7.01 -4.00 15.77
N LEU A 448 6.22 -4.72 14.95
CA LEU A 448 4.93 -5.27 15.34
C LEU A 448 5.10 -6.50 16.25
N TRP A 449 4.21 -6.67 17.19
CA TRP A 449 4.04 -7.91 17.92
C TRP A 449 3.54 -9.03 17.01
N ASP A 450 3.90 -10.26 17.27
CA ASP A 450 3.47 -11.40 16.45
C ASP A 450 1.95 -11.57 16.44
N GLU A 451 1.30 -11.22 17.56
CA GLU A 451 -0.15 -11.18 17.69
C GLU A 451 -0.82 -10.21 16.71
N THR A 452 -0.17 -9.10 16.38
CA THR A 452 -0.69 -8.11 15.43
C THR A 452 -0.57 -8.59 13.98
N LYS A 453 0.44 -9.43 13.69
CA LYS A 453 0.70 -9.96 12.34
C LYS A 453 -0.19 -11.16 11.96
N ARG A 454 -0.91 -11.77 12.89
CA ARG A 454 -1.74 -12.95 12.66
C ARG A 454 -2.71 -12.76 11.49
N LEU A 455 -2.91 -13.81 10.69
CA LEU A 455 -3.91 -13.83 9.63
C LEU A 455 -5.33 -13.90 10.18
N PHE A 456 -5.50 -14.61 11.30
CA PHE A 456 -6.77 -14.80 11.97
C PHE A 456 -6.73 -14.15 13.34
N TYR A 457 -7.76 -13.36 13.65
CA TYR A 457 -7.95 -12.73 14.94
C TYR A 457 -6.71 -11.93 15.43
N PRO A 458 -6.18 -10.98 14.63
CA PRO A 458 -5.02 -10.22 15.01
C PRO A 458 -5.30 -9.31 16.20
N HIS A 459 -4.30 -9.08 17.04
CA HIS A 459 -4.36 -8.06 18.07
C HIS A 459 -4.33 -6.66 17.43
N ARG A 460 -5.14 -5.73 17.96
CA ARG A 460 -5.19 -4.34 17.48
C ARG A 460 -4.18 -3.49 18.26
N VAL A 461 -3.43 -2.67 17.55
CA VAL A 461 -2.63 -1.60 18.15
C VAL A 461 -3.55 -0.44 18.50
N TYR A 462 -3.36 0.14 19.67
CA TYR A 462 -4.15 1.28 20.14
C TYR A 462 -3.69 2.57 19.45
N VAL A 463 -4.67 3.39 19.03
CA VAL A 463 -4.45 4.74 18.50
C VAL A 463 -5.22 5.69 19.42
N ASP A 464 -4.49 6.32 20.33
CA ASP A 464 -5.02 7.13 21.39
C ASP A 464 -4.93 8.63 21.04
N LEU A 465 -5.59 9.46 21.80
CA LEU A 465 -5.50 10.92 21.70
C LEU A 465 -4.76 11.49 22.89
N SER A 466 -3.98 12.56 22.69
CA SER A 466 -3.50 13.35 23.81
C SER A 466 -4.67 13.93 24.63
N LYS A 467 -4.43 14.17 25.91
CA LYS A 467 -5.48 14.74 26.79
C LYS A 467 -5.98 16.09 26.26
N LYS A 468 -5.06 16.93 25.74
CA LYS A 468 -5.38 18.25 25.16
C LYS A 468 -6.30 18.09 23.94
N LEU A 469 -5.94 17.22 23.01
CA LEU A 469 -6.74 16.97 21.81
C LEU A 469 -8.12 16.35 22.15
N TYR A 470 -8.15 15.40 23.09
CA TYR A 470 -9.41 14.81 23.56
C TYR A 470 -10.36 15.85 24.17
N ASP A 471 -9.84 16.74 25.03
CA ASP A 471 -10.65 17.76 25.68
C ASP A 471 -11.22 18.77 24.67
N VAL A 472 -10.44 19.20 23.69
CA VAL A 472 -10.92 20.05 22.60
C VAL A 472 -12.00 19.35 21.79
N LYS A 473 -11.78 18.09 21.41
CA LYS A 473 -12.78 17.28 20.69
C LYS A 473 -14.08 17.18 21.48
N LYS A 474 -14.00 16.87 22.77
CA LYS A 474 -15.16 16.77 23.65
C LYS A 474 -15.91 18.09 23.77
N SER A 475 -15.19 19.20 23.97
CA SER A 475 -15.79 20.53 24.03
C SER A 475 -16.58 20.89 22.76
N LEU A 476 -16.02 20.57 21.57
CA LEU A 476 -16.71 20.82 20.31
C LEU A 476 -17.98 19.97 20.17
N LEU A 477 -17.96 18.71 20.63
CA LEU A 477 -19.13 17.84 20.63
C LEU A 477 -20.22 18.35 21.60
N ASP A 478 -19.83 18.79 22.80
CA ASP A 478 -20.75 19.31 23.81
C ASP A 478 -21.42 20.63 23.36
N GLN A 479 -20.66 21.53 22.69
CA GLN A 479 -21.21 22.78 22.15
C GLN A 479 -22.28 22.55 21.09
N MET A 480 -22.12 21.57 20.22
CA MET A 480 -23.08 21.27 19.15
C MET A 480 -24.34 20.59 19.67
N ASN A 481 -24.24 19.80 20.76
CA ASN A 481 -25.41 19.20 21.41
C ASN A 481 -26.24 20.18 22.25
N MET A 482 -25.71 21.40 22.54
CA MET A 482 -26.41 22.45 23.28
C MET A 482 -27.13 23.48 22.36
N THR A 483 -26.97 23.35 21.06
CA THR A 483 -27.58 24.25 20.04
C THR A 483 -28.91 23.74 19.49
N ASP A 484 -29.41 22.61 19.98
CA ASP A 484 -30.77 22.08 19.79
C ASP A 484 -31.61 22.40 21.06
#